data_714639c496c78d82e5b67e817730e10f
#
_entry.id   714639c496c78d82e5b67e817730e10f
#
_cell.length_a   1.000
_cell.length_b   1.000
_cell.length_c   1.000
_cell.angle_alpha   90.00
_cell.angle_beta   90.00
_cell.angle_gamma   90.00
#
_symmetry.space_group_name_H-M   'P 1'
#
loop_
_entity.id
_entity.type
_entity.pdbx_description
1 polymer ?
#
loop_
_entity_poly.entity_id
_entity_poly.type
_entity_poly.pdbx_seq_one_letter_code
_entity_poly.pdbx_strand_id
1 'polypeptide(L)'
;LRGEGAVLIDKHGNSPVEHLKDKELSSRDQVSRAIMNNMLKNNSDHVGLDLRFIDPDKIVKRFPTILNRCQEYGVNPLNEVIPVAPAAHYWMGGVYTDLNASTTIKNLYAVGEVASTGVHGANRLASNSLMECLVFAKKMASIKLDLGLTKSIERINKSFQIVDVDKDLFSKISSH
;
A
#
# COMPACT_ATOMS: atom_id res chain seq x y z
N LEU A 1 -7.43 -2.18 -14.02
CA LEU A 1 -8.49 -1.32 -14.61
C LEU A 1 -7.90 -0.20 -15.45
N ARG A 2 -7.04 0.70 -14.88
CA ARG A 2 -6.45 1.83 -15.63
C ARG A 2 -5.76 1.38 -16.93
N GLY A 3 -4.95 0.32 -16.89
CA GLY A 3 -4.30 -0.27 -18.07
C GLY A 3 -5.26 -0.89 -19.11
N GLU A 4 -6.54 -1.00 -18.81
CA GLU A 4 -7.58 -1.49 -19.72
C GLU A 4 -8.45 -0.36 -20.29
N GLY A 5 -8.15 0.89 -19.90
CA GLY A 5 -8.87 2.06 -20.42
C GLY A 5 -9.83 2.73 -19.42
N ALA A 6 -9.80 2.35 -18.13
CA ALA A 6 -10.56 3.10 -17.13
C ALA A 6 -9.98 4.50 -16.97
N VAL A 7 -10.85 5.51 -16.92
CA VAL A 7 -10.48 6.93 -16.79
C VAL A 7 -10.86 7.48 -15.43
N LEU A 8 -10.11 8.50 -14.99
CA LEU A 8 -10.41 9.23 -13.75
C LEU A 8 -11.18 10.50 -14.08
N ILE A 9 -12.26 10.76 -13.35
CA ILE A 9 -13.06 11.96 -13.50
C ILE A 9 -13.35 12.60 -12.14
N ASP A 10 -13.36 13.91 -12.08
CA ASP A 10 -13.80 14.65 -10.91
C ASP A 10 -15.33 14.87 -10.90
N LYS A 11 -15.84 15.53 -9.87
CA LYS A 11 -17.28 15.83 -9.74
C LYS A 11 -17.86 16.72 -10.85
N HIS A 12 -17.00 17.35 -11.65
CA HIS A 12 -17.39 18.17 -12.80
C HIS A 12 -17.18 17.45 -14.14
N GLY A 13 -16.74 16.18 -14.12
CA GLY A 13 -16.45 15.40 -15.31
C GLY A 13 -15.08 15.65 -15.93
N ASN A 14 -14.19 16.43 -15.28
CA ASN A 14 -12.84 16.71 -15.77
C ASN A 14 -11.85 15.64 -15.30
N SER A 15 -10.81 15.37 -16.09
CA SER A 15 -9.77 14.45 -15.69
C SER A 15 -8.80 15.11 -14.71
N PRO A 16 -8.62 14.57 -13.48
CA PRO A 16 -7.64 15.07 -12.52
C PRO A 16 -6.19 14.85 -12.98
N VAL A 17 -5.97 13.99 -13.95
CA VAL A 17 -4.63 13.59 -14.45
C VAL A 17 -4.32 14.11 -15.85
N GLU A 18 -5.15 14.97 -16.43
CA GLU A 18 -4.99 15.50 -17.80
C GLU A 18 -3.62 16.16 -18.04
N HIS A 19 -3.03 16.77 -17.02
CA HIS A 19 -1.73 17.44 -17.07
C HIS A 19 -0.53 16.48 -17.00
N LEU A 20 -0.75 15.19 -16.72
CA LEU A 20 0.30 14.18 -16.67
C LEU A 20 0.56 13.63 -18.07
N LYS A 21 1.83 13.37 -18.40
CA LYS A 21 2.26 12.88 -19.73
C LYS A 21 1.52 11.63 -20.17
N ASP A 22 1.40 10.64 -19.28
CA ASP A 22 0.77 9.35 -19.56
C ASP A 22 -0.61 9.22 -18.88
N LYS A 23 -1.20 10.35 -18.45
CA LYS A 23 -2.51 10.44 -17.79
C LYS A 23 -2.69 9.34 -16.73
N GLU A 24 -3.72 8.51 -16.83
CA GLU A 24 -4.00 7.40 -15.93
C GLU A 24 -2.89 6.35 -15.86
N LEU A 25 -2.05 6.25 -16.87
CA LEU A 25 -0.93 5.30 -16.94
C LEU A 25 0.36 5.83 -16.30
N SER A 26 0.38 7.10 -15.91
CA SER A 26 1.49 7.68 -15.15
C SER A 26 1.76 6.90 -13.86
N SER A 27 2.94 7.10 -13.27
CA SER A 27 3.35 6.43 -12.04
C SER A 27 2.33 6.65 -10.90
N ARG A 28 2.18 5.66 -10.02
CA ARG A 28 1.16 5.68 -8.97
C ARG A 28 1.24 6.90 -8.07
N ASP A 29 2.45 7.32 -7.71
CA ASP A 29 2.69 8.50 -6.89
C ASP A 29 2.22 9.79 -7.56
N GLN A 30 2.45 9.95 -8.87
CA GLN A 30 1.99 11.10 -9.63
C GLN A 30 0.46 11.13 -9.72
N VAL A 31 -0.16 9.99 -10.04
CA VAL A 31 -1.63 9.88 -10.11
C VAL A 31 -2.27 10.13 -8.75
N SER A 32 -1.72 9.53 -7.67
CA SER A 32 -2.26 9.74 -6.31
C SER A 32 -2.16 11.20 -5.88
N ARG A 33 -1.06 11.88 -6.16
CA ARG A 33 -0.91 13.31 -5.88
C ARG A 33 -1.86 14.18 -6.71
N ALA A 34 -2.06 13.85 -7.98
CA ALA A 34 -2.99 14.56 -8.84
C ALA A 34 -4.45 14.40 -8.33
N ILE A 35 -4.85 13.20 -7.94
CA ILE A 35 -6.16 12.95 -7.33
C ILE A 35 -6.30 13.76 -6.02
N MET A 36 -5.32 13.69 -5.12
CA MET A 36 -5.37 14.42 -3.84
C MET A 36 -5.51 15.93 -4.06
N ASN A 37 -4.71 16.50 -4.97
CA ASN A 37 -4.78 17.92 -5.31
C ASN A 37 -6.15 18.31 -5.89
N ASN A 38 -6.73 17.46 -6.73
CA ASN A 38 -8.06 17.69 -7.31
C ASN A 38 -9.15 17.63 -6.22
N MET A 39 -9.07 16.64 -5.31
CA MET A 39 -10.00 16.51 -4.19
C MET A 39 -9.96 17.75 -3.29
N LEU A 40 -8.76 18.22 -2.92
CA LEU A 40 -8.58 19.44 -2.12
C LEU A 40 -9.14 20.67 -2.82
N LYS A 41 -8.80 20.86 -4.11
CA LYS A 41 -9.28 22.01 -4.91
C LYS A 41 -10.80 22.03 -5.04
N ASN A 42 -11.41 20.87 -5.20
CA ASN A 42 -12.85 20.74 -5.43
C ASN A 42 -13.67 20.53 -4.14
N ASN A 43 -13.02 20.49 -2.97
CA ASN A 43 -13.63 20.11 -1.70
C ASN A 43 -14.48 18.83 -1.85
N SER A 44 -13.83 17.75 -2.30
CA SER A 44 -14.41 16.43 -2.53
C SER A 44 -13.62 15.39 -1.75
N ASP A 45 -14.27 14.35 -1.27
CA ASP A 45 -13.67 13.23 -0.56
C ASP A 45 -13.23 12.08 -1.51
N HIS A 46 -13.61 12.17 -2.79
CA HIS A 46 -13.23 11.18 -3.79
C HIS A 46 -13.21 11.80 -5.21
N VAL A 47 -12.67 11.02 -6.14
CA VAL A 47 -12.86 11.17 -7.59
C VAL A 47 -13.53 9.91 -8.13
N GLY A 48 -14.02 9.94 -9.35
CA GLY A 48 -14.63 8.80 -10.00
C GLY A 48 -13.63 8.00 -10.84
N LEU A 49 -13.69 6.68 -10.78
CA LEU A 49 -13.05 5.77 -11.74
C LEU A 49 -14.14 5.26 -12.68
N ASP A 50 -14.11 5.68 -13.92
CA ASP A 50 -15.12 5.38 -14.94
C ASP A 50 -14.65 4.22 -15.83
N LEU A 51 -15.42 3.14 -15.83
CA LEU A 51 -15.19 1.95 -16.63
C LEU A 51 -16.09 1.85 -17.84
N ARG A 52 -17.06 2.74 -18.01
CA ARG A 52 -18.11 2.66 -19.04
C ARG A 52 -17.58 2.77 -20.48
N PHE A 53 -16.32 3.20 -20.63
CA PHE A 53 -15.63 3.22 -21.93
C PHE A 53 -14.96 1.87 -22.28
N ILE A 54 -14.99 0.90 -21.38
CA ILE A 54 -14.43 -0.44 -21.59
C ILE A 54 -15.56 -1.39 -21.94
N ASP A 55 -15.29 -2.33 -22.85
CA ASP A 55 -16.23 -3.40 -23.19
C ASP A 55 -16.71 -4.13 -21.91
N PRO A 56 -18.03 -4.17 -21.62
CA PRO A 56 -18.59 -4.83 -20.45
C PRO A 56 -18.19 -6.29 -20.32
N ASP A 57 -18.16 -7.05 -21.42
CA ASP A 57 -17.78 -8.47 -21.41
C ASP A 57 -16.32 -8.65 -21.00
N LYS A 58 -15.47 -7.73 -21.41
CA LYS A 58 -14.06 -7.69 -20.99
C LYS A 58 -13.92 -7.43 -19.48
N ILE A 59 -14.73 -6.50 -18.95
CA ILE A 59 -14.73 -6.20 -17.49
C ILE A 59 -15.19 -7.43 -16.71
N VAL A 60 -16.32 -8.02 -17.07
CA VAL A 60 -16.89 -9.20 -16.40
C VAL A 60 -15.90 -10.36 -16.39
N LYS A 61 -15.25 -10.62 -17.53
CA LYS A 61 -14.29 -11.73 -17.65
C LYS A 61 -12.99 -11.51 -16.88
N ARG A 62 -12.44 -10.29 -16.87
CA ARG A 62 -11.11 -9.99 -16.31
C ARG A 62 -11.13 -9.52 -14.86
N PHE A 63 -12.21 -8.93 -14.40
CA PHE A 63 -12.30 -8.28 -13.09
C PHE A 63 -13.52 -8.70 -12.27
N PRO A 64 -13.89 -10.00 -12.21
CA PRO A 64 -15.08 -10.44 -11.51
C PRO A 64 -15.07 -10.06 -10.03
N THR A 65 -13.91 -10.15 -9.38
CA THR A 65 -13.76 -9.79 -7.96
C THR A 65 -14.06 -8.30 -7.71
N ILE A 66 -13.65 -7.42 -8.62
CA ILE A 66 -13.91 -5.98 -8.48
C ILE A 66 -15.40 -5.70 -8.66
N LEU A 67 -16.04 -6.32 -9.66
CA LEU A 67 -17.48 -6.19 -9.87
C LEU A 67 -18.27 -6.62 -8.65
N ASN A 68 -17.99 -7.81 -8.11
CA ASN A 68 -18.67 -8.33 -6.94
C ASN A 68 -18.49 -7.40 -5.72
N ARG A 69 -17.26 -6.93 -5.49
CA ARG A 69 -16.99 -5.99 -4.40
C ARG A 69 -17.75 -4.67 -4.54
N CYS A 70 -17.76 -4.07 -5.73
CA CYS A 70 -18.51 -2.84 -5.96
C CYS A 70 -20.02 -3.07 -5.74
N GLN A 71 -20.55 -4.19 -6.18
CA GLN A 71 -21.96 -4.55 -5.99
C GLN A 71 -22.32 -4.76 -4.50
N GLU A 72 -21.43 -5.34 -3.70
CA GLU A 72 -21.60 -5.45 -2.24
C GLU A 72 -21.79 -4.06 -1.58
N TYR A 73 -21.18 -3.02 -2.15
CA TYR A 73 -21.33 -1.62 -1.71
C TYR A 73 -22.37 -0.82 -2.49
N GLY A 74 -23.22 -1.48 -3.28
CA GLY A 74 -24.32 -0.85 -4.01
C GLY A 74 -23.90 -0.08 -5.26
N VAL A 75 -22.67 -0.26 -5.76
CA VAL A 75 -22.17 0.38 -7.00
C VAL A 75 -22.13 -0.64 -8.13
N ASN A 76 -22.74 -0.33 -9.26
CA ASN A 76 -22.61 -1.13 -10.49
C ASN A 76 -21.58 -0.48 -11.45
N PRO A 77 -20.33 -0.98 -11.51
CA PRO A 77 -19.28 -0.36 -12.32
C PRO A 77 -19.51 -0.35 -13.83
N LEU A 78 -20.46 -1.14 -14.32
CA LEU A 78 -20.81 -1.15 -15.74
C LEU A 78 -21.68 0.06 -16.13
N ASN A 79 -22.41 0.63 -15.16
CA ASN A 79 -23.35 1.73 -15.40
C ASN A 79 -23.00 2.99 -14.59
N GLU A 80 -22.22 2.83 -13.53
CA GLU A 80 -21.90 3.87 -12.55
C GLU A 80 -20.39 4.03 -12.39
N VAL A 81 -19.99 5.20 -11.96
CA VAL A 81 -18.59 5.52 -11.67
C VAL A 81 -18.22 5.00 -10.29
N ILE A 82 -17.07 4.35 -10.17
CA ILE A 82 -16.57 3.86 -8.87
C ILE A 82 -15.94 5.04 -8.12
N PRO A 83 -16.40 5.39 -6.90
CA PRO A 83 -15.72 6.38 -6.09
C PRO A 83 -14.36 5.84 -5.62
N VAL A 84 -13.29 6.62 -5.82
CA VAL A 84 -11.92 6.24 -5.44
C VAL A 84 -11.20 7.42 -4.82
N ALA A 85 -10.37 7.14 -3.81
CA ALA A 85 -9.48 8.10 -3.17
C ALA A 85 -8.09 7.49 -2.96
N PRO A 86 -7.03 8.30 -2.86
CA PRO A 86 -5.72 7.80 -2.47
C PRO A 86 -5.77 7.21 -1.06
N ALA A 87 -5.11 6.07 -0.88
CA ALA A 87 -4.98 5.42 0.40
C ALA A 87 -3.54 4.93 0.61
N ALA A 88 -3.13 4.81 1.87
CA ALA A 88 -1.88 4.18 2.24
C ALA A 88 -1.91 2.72 1.76
N HIS A 89 -0.86 2.29 1.05
CA HIS A 89 -0.79 0.95 0.48
C HIS A 89 0.49 0.22 0.85
N TYR A 90 1.64 0.87 0.71
CA TYR A 90 2.94 0.28 0.99
C TYR A 90 3.90 1.36 1.50
N TRP A 91 4.64 1.04 2.55
CA TRP A 91 5.62 1.94 3.13
C TRP A 91 7.00 1.73 2.49
N MET A 92 7.50 2.73 1.77
CA MET A 92 8.87 2.75 1.27
C MET A 92 9.74 3.48 2.29
N GLY A 93 10.67 2.77 2.88
CA GLY A 93 11.45 3.24 4.02
C GLY A 93 11.34 2.25 5.17
N GLY A 94 11.70 2.66 6.38
CA GLY A 94 11.64 1.82 7.57
C GLY A 94 13.00 1.64 8.22
N VAL A 95 13.23 0.48 8.83
CA VAL A 95 14.50 0.15 9.49
C VAL A 95 15.57 -0.05 8.43
N TYR A 96 16.62 0.77 8.46
CA TYR A 96 17.76 0.63 7.54
C TYR A 96 18.40 -0.76 7.67
N THR A 97 18.64 -1.41 6.54
CA THR A 97 19.32 -2.71 6.47
C THR A 97 20.33 -2.76 5.33
N ASP A 98 21.37 -3.56 5.55
CA ASP A 98 22.28 -3.94 4.47
C ASP A 98 21.72 -5.07 3.60
N LEU A 99 22.50 -5.56 2.64
CA LEU A 99 22.13 -6.66 1.76
C LEU A 99 21.98 -8.02 2.48
N ASN A 100 22.37 -8.13 3.73
CA ASN A 100 22.22 -9.30 4.56
C ASN A 100 21.07 -9.15 5.58
N ALA A 101 20.21 -8.15 5.38
CA ALA A 101 19.13 -7.78 6.29
C ALA A 101 19.59 -7.33 7.69
N SER A 102 20.90 -7.07 7.90
CA SER A 102 21.43 -6.59 9.17
C SER A 102 21.14 -5.11 9.34
N THR A 103 20.72 -4.72 10.53
CA THR A 103 20.53 -3.30 10.89
C THR A 103 21.84 -2.70 11.44
N THR A 104 21.82 -1.44 11.82
CA THR A 104 22.93 -0.78 12.52
C THR A 104 23.12 -1.29 13.95
N ILE A 105 22.16 -2.04 14.47
CA ILE A 105 22.21 -2.64 15.80
C ILE A 105 22.67 -4.09 15.68
N LYS A 106 23.73 -4.46 16.41
CA LYS A 106 24.27 -5.82 16.40
C LYS A 106 23.17 -6.85 16.75
N ASN A 107 23.07 -7.93 15.95
CA ASN A 107 22.11 -9.02 16.10
C ASN A 107 20.63 -8.61 15.93
N LEU A 108 20.36 -7.41 15.39
CA LEU A 108 19.02 -7.01 14.97
C LEU A 108 18.95 -7.04 13.45
N TYR A 109 17.91 -7.70 12.94
CA TYR A 109 17.66 -7.88 11.51
C TYR A 109 16.26 -7.38 11.19
N ALA A 110 16.04 -6.91 9.96
CA ALA A 110 14.72 -6.55 9.47
C ALA A 110 14.55 -6.98 8.01
N VAL A 111 13.36 -7.51 7.68
CA VAL A 111 13.00 -7.95 6.32
C VAL A 111 11.55 -7.62 6.02
N GLY A 112 11.25 -7.52 4.73
CA GLY A 112 9.91 -7.18 4.24
C GLY A 112 9.62 -5.68 4.37
N GLU A 113 8.34 -5.33 4.45
CA GLU A 113 7.90 -3.93 4.43
C GLU A 113 8.50 -3.05 5.53
N VAL A 114 8.84 -3.64 6.67
CA VAL A 114 9.48 -2.91 7.78
C VAL A 114 10.92 -2.50 7.48
N ALA A 115 11.58 -3.16 6.52
CA ALA A 115 12.98 -2.92 6.18
C ALA A 115 13.12 -1.84 5.10
N SER A 116 14.09 -0.96 5.29
CA SER A 116 14.53 0.00 4.26
C SER A 116 15.80 -0.51 3.60
N THR A 117 15.63 -1.39 2.61
CA THR A 117 16.73 -1.98 1.83
C THR A 117 17.24 -1.06 0.72
N GLY A 118 16.48 -0.01 0.41
CA GLY A 118 16.74 0.90 -0.71
C GLY A 118 16.28 0.39 -2.08
N VAL A 119 15.84 -0.87 -2.20
CA VAL A 119 15.49 -1.49 -3.49
C VAL A 119 14.29 -0.84 -4.18
N HIS A 120 13.42 -0.20 -3.43
CA HIS A 120 12.22 0.45 -3.96
C HIS A 120 12.40 1.93 -4.28
N GLY A 121 13.47 2.57 -3.79
CA GLY A 121 13.63 4.02 -3.91
C GLY A 121 12.41 4.78 -3.37
N ALA A 122 11.97 5.79 -4.09
CA ALA A 122 10.81 6.59 -3.71
C ALA A 122 9.45 6.03 -4.21
N ASN A 123 9.46 5.00 -5.07
CA ASN A 123 8.24 4.47 -5.67
C ASN A 123 8.37 2.99 -6.01
N ARG A 124 7.78 2.14 -5.19
CA ARG A 124 7.78 0.68 -5.39
C ARG A 124 7.03 0.28 -6.65
N LEU A 125 7.68 -0.46 -7.54
CA LEU A 125 7.01 -1.12 -8.67
C LEU A 125 6.09 -2.25 -8.19
N ALA A 126 5.03 -2.49 -8.94
CA ALA A 126 4.03 -3.50 -8.62
C ALA A 126 4.68 -4.87 -8.39
N SER A 127 4.26 -5.56 -7.33
CA SER A 127 4.70 -6.90 -6.90
C SER A 127 6.15 -7.03 -6.43
N ASN A 128 7.00 -6.00 -6.55
CA ASN A 128 8.40 -6.08 -6.12
C ASN A 128 8.56 -6.30 -4.61
N SER A 129 7.58 -5.90 -3.78
CA SER A 129 7.61 -6.19 -2.35
C SER A 129 7.60 -7.69 -2.03
N LEU A 130 6.85 -8.49 -2.80
CA LEU A 130 6.86 -9.94 -2.62
C LEU A 130 8.22 -10.54 -2.96
N MET A 131 8.86 -10.08 -4.03
CA MET A 131 10.20 -10.51 -4.41
C MET A 131 11.23 -10.11 -3.36
N GLU A 132 11.16 -8.91 -2.84
CA GLU A 132 12.00 -8.45 -1.72
C GLU A 132 11.86 -9.38 -0.51
N CYS A 133 10.63 -9.64 -0.06
CA CYS A 133 10.38 -10.55 1.07
C CYS A 133 11.02 -11.92 0.84
N LEU A 134 10.83 -12.53 -0.34
CA LEU A 134 11.38 -13.85 -0.65
C LEU A 134 12.90 -13.86 -0.68
N VAL A 135 13.52 -12.88 -1.34
CA VAL A 135 14.98 -12.79 -1.48
C VAL A 135 15.65 -12.58 -0.12
N PHE A 136 15.18 -11.62 0.67
CA PHE A 136 15.79 -11.32 1.97
C PHE A 136 15.46 -12.37 3.03
N ALA A 137 14.27 -12.98 3.02
CA ALA A 137 13.96 -14.12 3.88
C ALA A 137 14.88 -15.30 3.60
N LYS A 138 15.15 -15.61 2.32
CA LYS A 138 16.12 -16.66 1.94
C LYS A 138 17.53 -16.35 2.46
N LYS A 139 17.97 -15.10 2.37
CA LYS A 139 19.27 -14.68 2.93
C LYS A 139 19.30 -14.83 4.45
N MET A 140 18.24 -14.42 5.14
CA MET A 140 18.15 -14.57 6.60
C MET A 140 18.19 -16.01 7.05
N ALA A 141 17.62 -16.96 6.31
CA ALA A 141 17.65 -18.37 6.65
C ALA A 141 19.09 -18.95 6.74
N SER A 142 20.08 -18.28 6.13
CA SER A 142 21.50 -18.68 6.19
C SER A 142 22.32 -17.96 7.28
N ILE A 143 21.71 -17.02 8.03
CA ILE A 143 22.40 -16.26 9.06
C ILE A 143 22.62 -17.15 10.29
N LYS A 144 23.88 -17.26 10.70
CA LYS A 144 24.24 -17.88 11.97
C LYS A 144 24.10 -16.86 13.08
N LEU A 145 23.10 -17.02 13.93
CA LEU A 145 22.94 -16.17 15.13
C LEU A 145 24.05 -16.47 16.13
N ASP A 146 24.73 -15.42 16.60
CA ASP A 146 25.65 -15.54 17.74
C ASP A 146 24.82 -15.65 19.03
N LEU A 147 24.53 -16.90 19.42
CA LEU A 147 23.70 -17.22 20.60
C LEU A 147 24.39 -16.95 21.94
N GLY A 148 25.44 -16.14 22.01
CA GLY A 148 26.00 -15.67 23.27
C GLY A 148 25.02 -14.93 24.21
N LEU A 149 23.72 -14.87 23.81
CA LEU A 149 22.64 -14.09 24.46
C LEU A 149 21.77 -14.86 25.45
N THR A 150 22.00 -16.14 25.72
CA THR A 150 21.13 -16.92 26.61
C THR A 150 20.99 -16.37 28.03
N LYS A 151 21.97 -15.60 28.51
CA LYS A 151 21.87 -14.92 29.81
C LYS A 151 21.12 -13.58 29.82
N SER A 152 20.83 -13.02 28.65
CA SER A 152 20.16 -11.71 28.54
C SER A 152 18.62 -11.83 28.45
N ILE A 153 18.09 -12.94 27.95
CA ILE A 153 16.64 -13.16 27.79
C ILE A 153 15.94 -13.26 29.14
N GLU A 154 16.56 -13.87 30.15
CA GLU A 154 15.97 -13.92 31.51
C GLU A 154 15.88 -12.54 32.18
N ARG A 155 16.78 -11.59 31.84
CA ARG A 155 16.72 -10.20 32.35
C ARG A 155 15.64 -9.39 31.66
N ILE A 156 15.39 -9.61 30.36
CA ILE A 156 14.37 -8.90 29.58
C ILE A 156 12.97 -9.30 30.06
N ASN A 157 12.73 -10.57 30.31
CA ASN A 157 11.43 -11.06 30.83
C ASN A 157 11.06 -10.53 32.23
N LYS A 158 12.05 -10.06 33.01
CA LYS A 158 11.82 -9.44 34.33
C LYS A 158 11.55 -7.92 34.25
N SER A 159 11.86 -7.27 33.16
CA SER A 159 11.71 -5.81 32.99
C SER A 159 10.53 -5.36 32.13
N PHE A 160 9.92 -6.27 31.38
CA PHE A 160 8.66 -5.98 30.67
C PHE A 160 7.47 -6.27 31.59
N GLN A 161 7.10 -5.29 32.41
CA GLN A 161 5.68 -5.19 32.77
C GLN A 161 4.93 -4.85 31.50
N ILE A 162 4.03 -5.74 31.06
CA ILE A 162 3.06 -5.42 30.03
C ILE A 162 2.25 -4.24 30.57
N VAL A 163 2.53 -3.06 30.08
CA VAL A 163 1.64 -1.92 30.26
C VAL A 163 0.36 -2.35 29.55
N ASP A 164 -0.70 -2.57 30.30
CA ASP A 164 -2.03 -2.82 29.75
C ASP A 164 -2.31 -1.70 28.75
N VAL A 165 -2.30 -2.04 27.48
CA VAL A 165 -2.62 -1.09 26.42
C VAL A 165 -4.06 -0.74 26.63
N ASP A 166 -4.30 0.51 26.97
CA ASP A 166 -5.60 1.07 27.28
C ASP A 166 -6.61 0.68 26.17
N LYS A 167 -7.53 -0.23 26.49
CA LYS A 167 -8.55 -0.73 25.56
C LYS A 167 -9.43 0.41 25.03
N ASP A 168 -9.48 1.54 25.75
CA ASP A 168 -10.20 2.76 25.32
C ASP A 168 -9.50 3.48 24.14
N LEU A 169 -8.18 3.33 23.99
CA LEU A 169 -7.48 3.91 22.85
C LEU A 169 -7.82 3.19 21.54
N PHE A 170 -7.95 1.85 21.58
CA PHE A 170 -8.37 1.06 20.41
C PHE A 170 -9.83 1.33 20.01
N SER A 171 -10.72 1.54 20.96
CA SER A 171 -12.13 1.86 20.69
C SER A 171 -12.30 3.23 20.02
N LYS A 172 -11.44 4.19 20.35
CA LYS A 172 -11.44 5.54 19.74
C LYS A 172 -10.86 5.57 18.33
N ILE A 173 -9.95 4.62 17.98
CA ILE A 173 -9.36 4.53 16.64
C ILE A 173 -10.29 3.78 15.68
N SER A 174 -11.12 2.85 16.16
CA SER A 174 -12.05 2.06 15.34
C SER A 174 -13.40 2.74 15.07
N SER A 175 -13.67 3.92 15.65
CA SER A 175 -14.93 4.67 15.49
C SER A 175 -14.82 5.86 14.51
N HIS A 176 -13.75 5.95 13.75
CA HIS A 176 -13.51 6.87 12.64
C HIS A 176 -13.12 6.10 11.39
#